data_48c405f405491ce3538ffc4faf414790
#
_entry.id   48c405f405491ce3538ffc4faf414790
#
_cell.length_a   1.000
_cell.length_b   1.000
_cell.length_c   1.000
_cell.angle_alpha   90.00
_cell.angle_beta   90.00
_cell.angle_gamma   90.00
#
_symmetry.space_group_name_H-M   'P 1'
#
loop_
_entity.id
_entity.type
_entity.pdbx_description
1 polymer ?
#
loop_
_entity_poly.entity_id
_entity_poly.type
_entity_poly.pdbx_seq_one_letter_code
_entity_poly.pdbx_strand_id
1 'polypeptide(L)'
;MKKFLSRKIAAGLMSSVMLCSALPMTGAMNVMSNSVVFAEDSETTENVVYYADFEDGKNDFTGRDGCGSSAIDSTGGYGGGACMLFTGRQKSWQGPQLVVDDIVNQGEEYMVSAMVKTPWYANVQVSMEYTDTEGTRHFSNLTSGISNGDWVEISDTKFTVPKGVTKAAIYFECSDTNVNISVDNFKIKAAPTYDIQYDIPSLKDVFAENFKIGGAVTTSELAPKSAQELIKKHYNSLTLGNELKPDALLDQKATIATGSETTPVINISGARTILDFCRDNNIPVRGHVLVWHSQTPDWFFKEGFKDDGAWVSKEIMLQRMENYIKTVFETLEKEYPDVDFYAWDVVNEAWLDDGNPRKAGSQGANGSNNSAWVQIFGDNSFIEPAFEYARKYAPEGCKLYYNDFNEYMPSKTSAIVKMATELKEKGLIDGIGMQSHLDVGFPTAANYEKALKAFCDTGLDVQVTELDITTADTSETGFETQASLYKQIMDLCVKYSDRISAVVFWGTTDDKSWRAAKCPLLFNEDFTAKPAYYSIVKGREVPVVTTTTATTTTTTTTTTVVSTSVVKRKLAGDVDQNGKIRLADLVLLHKYLTKQSELSDEQFAAADMNHDEKVNIFDAIELRKFFNTMI
;
A
#
# COMPACT_ATOMS: atom_id res chain seq x y z
N MET A 1 -18.19 -19.71 -53.16
CA MET A 1 -18.84 -18.84 -54.16
C MET A 1 -19.30 -17.56 -53.49
N LYS A 2 -18.87 -16.42 -54.07
CA LYS A 2 -19.36 -15.01 -53.92
C LYS A 2 -19.24 -14.42 -52.51
N LYS A 3 -18.32 -13.50 -52.27
CA LYS A 3 -17.98 -12.14 -52.76
C LYS A 3 -18.64 -11.03 -51.93
N PHE A 4 -17.76 -10.27 -51.23
CA PHE A 4 -17.61 -8.80 -51.16
C PHE A 4 -18.76 -7.93 -50.63
N LEU A 5 -18.50 -7.06 -49.64
CA LEU A 5 -18.33 -5.63 -49.90
C LEU A 5 -17.71 -4.88 -48.70
N SER A 6 -16.65 -4.16 -49.00
CA SER A 6 -15.98 -3.15 -48.16
C SER A 6 -16.75 -1.82 -48.19
N ARG A 7 -16.78 -1.08 -47.08
CA ARG A 7 -17.01 0.36 -47.14
C ARG A 7 -15.98 1.10 -46.29
N LYS A 8 -15.11 1.84 -46.97
CA LYS A 8 -14.28 2.93 -46.44
C LYS A 8 -15.16 4.14 -46.23
N ILE A 9 -14.99 4.84 -45.09
CA ILE A 9 -15.43 6.23 -44.96
C ILE A 9 -14.22 7.07 -44.64
N ALA A 10 -14.02 8.09 -45.46
CA ALA A 10 -12.91 9.03 -45.45
C ALA A 10 -13.12 10.11 -44.37
N ALA A 11 -12.01 10.49 -43.73
CA ALA A 11 -11.92 11.67 -42.88
C ALA A 11 -11.77 12.93 -43.74
N GLY A 12 -12.59 13.95 -43.47
CA GLY A 12 -12.44 15.29 -44.06
C GLY A 12 -11.74 16.21 -43.09
N LEU A 13 -10.55 16.70 -43.52
CA LEU A 13 -9.89 17.86 -42.92
C LEU A 13 -10.64 19.15 -43.36
N MET A 14 -10.94 20.04 -42.41
CA MET A 14 -11.21 21.43 -42.68
C MET A 14 -10.12 22.29 -42.05
N SER A 15 -9.25 22.84 -42.91
CA SER A 15 -8.33 23.93 -42.61
C SER A 15 -9.06 25.26 -42.75
N SER A 16 -9.08 26.08 -41.72
CA SER A 16 -9.46 27.49 -41.81
C SER A 16 -8.21 28.35 -41.84
N VAL A 17 -7.92 28.90 -43.01
CA VAL A 17 -6.89 29.92 -43.21
C VAL A 17 -7.55 31.28 -42.98
N MET A 18 -7.07 32.05 -41.99
CA MET A 18 -7.35 33.49 -41.89
C MET A 18 -6.14 34.28 -42.42
N LEU A 19 -6.33 34.90 -43.56
CA LEU A 19 -5.48 35.98 -44.07
C LEU A 19 -5.70 37.25 -43.22
N CYS A 20 -4.63 37.84 -42.70
CA CYS A 20 -4.61 39.24 -42.36
C CYS A 20 -3.51 39.98 -43.15
N SER A 21 -3.96 40.99 -43.87
CA SER A 21 -3.22 41.88 -44.76
C SER A 21 -2.22 42.76 -44.03
N ALA A 22 -1.05 42.89 -44.63
CA ALA A 22 0.03 43.80 -44.24
C ALA A 22 -0.23 45.21 -44.79
N LEU A 23 0.05 46.23 -43.99
CA LEU A 23 0.39 47.59 -44.45
C LEU A 23 1.66 48.06 -43.71
N PRO A 24 2.56 48.79 -44.37
CA PRO A 24 3.86 49.12 -43.78
C PRO A 24 3.78 50.49 -43.07
N MET A 25 4.44 50.57 -41.91
CA MET A 25 4.84 51.85 -41.33
C MET A 25 6.32 51.78 -40.95
N THR A 26 7.09 52.63 -41.63
CA THR A 26 8.48 52.98 -41.34
C THR A 26 8.56 53.79 -40.04
N GLY A 27 9.35 53.36 -39.11
CA GLY A 27 9.73 54.13 -37.93
C GLY A 27 10.92 53.47 -37.26
N ALA A 28 12.10 54.09 -37.38
CA ALA A 28 13.29 53.68 -36.68
C ALA A 28 13.14 53.81 -35.18
N MET A 29 13.42 52.75 -34.46
CA MET A 29 13.70 52.84 -33.03
C MET A 29 14.58 51.71 -32.53
N ASN A 30 15.62 52.13 -31.91
CA ASN A 30 16.51 51.49 -30.92
C ASN A 30 16.30 49.99 -30.63
N VAL A 31 17.33 49.25 -30.98
CA VAL A 31 17.59 47.91 -30.46
C VAL A 31 17.90 48.02 -28.96
N MET A 32 16.89 47.84 -28.15
CA MET A 32 17.09 47.32 -26.78
C MET A 32 17.09 45.81 -26.89
N SER A 33 18.22 45.20 -26.66
CA SER A 33 18.34 43.76 -26.41
C SER A 33 17.61 43.43 -25.10
N ASN A 34 16.34 43.04 -25.22
CA ASN A 34 15.74 42.27 -24.17
C ASN A 34 16.32 40.85 -24.22
N SER A 35 17.35 40.62 -23.45
CA SER A 35 17.67 39.29 -22.97
C SER A 35 16.43 38.82 -22.21
N VAL A 36 15.68 37.92 -22.84
CA VAL A 36 14.75 37.07 -22.13
C VAL A 36 15.63 36.24 -21.21
N VAL A 37 15.76 36.67 -19.97
CA VAL A 37 16.20 35.81 -18.88
C VAL A 37 15.09 34.77 -18.79
N PHE A 38 15.34 33.59 -19.33
CA PHE A 38 14.62 32.44 -18.87
C PHE A 38 14.85 32.42 -17.36
N ALA A 39 13.77 32.54 -16.58
CA ALA A 39 13.84 32.18 -15.21
C ALA A 39 14.43 30.76 -15.19
N GLU A 40 15.65 30.62 -14.69
CA GLU A 40 16.09 29.36 -14.15
C GLU A 40 14.99 28.99 -13.14
N ASP A 41 14.19 27.98 -13.50
CA ASP A 41 13.45 27.25 -12.49
C ASP A 41 14.50 26.88 -11.45
N SER A 42 14.44 27.52 -10.30
CA SER A 42 15.16 27.10 -9.13
C SER A 42 14.54 25.75 -8.72
N GLU A 43 14.87 24.68 -9.46
CA GLU A 43 14.82 23.34 -8.89
C GLU A 43 15.72 23.41 -7.68
N THR A 44 15.09 23.46 -6.53
CA THR A 44 15.75 23.37 -5.25
C THR A 44 16.66 22.15 -5.30
N THR A 45 17.94 22.34 -5.00
CA THR A 45 18.96 21.29 -4.82
C THR A 45 18.62 20.39 -3.62
N GLU A 46 17.35 20.32 -3.27
CA GLU A 46 16.81 19.65 -2.11
C GLU A 46 16.83 18.14 -2.34
N ASN A 47 17.67 17.47 -1.54
CA ASN A 47 17.68 16.05 -1.29
C ASN A 47 18.37 15.14 -2.32
N VAL A 48 19.14 15.64 -3.30
CA VAL A 48 19.96 14.81 -4.19
C VAL A 48 21.12 14.22 -3.39
N VAL A 49 21.16 12.89 -3.29
CA VAL A 49 22.22 12.15 -2.58
C VAL A 49 23.28 11.60 -3.53
N TYR A 50 22.93 11.44 -4.81
CA TYR A 50 23.87 11.05 -5.88
C TYR A 50 23.41 11.61 -7.23
N TYR A 51 24.37 12.14 -8.00
CA TYR A 51 24.14 12.63 -9.36
C TYR A 51 25.33 12.32 -10.26
N ALA A 52 25.06 11.85 -11.47
CA ALA A 52 26.06 11.57 -12.49
C ALA A 52 25.56 12.04 -13.86
N ASP A 53 26.14 13.15 -14.36
CA ASP A 53 26.01 13.65 -15.73
C ASP A 53 27.23 13.31 -16.59
N PHE A 54 28.22 12.68 -15.98
CA PHE A 54 29.45 12.20 -16.60
C PHE A 54 30.35 13.30 -17.23
N GLU A 55 30.01 14.56 -17.10
CA GLU A 55 30.75 15.68 -17.69
C GLU A 55 32.13 15.91 -17.02
N ASP A 56 32.26 15.48 -15.77
CA ASP A 56 33.55 15.53 -15.05
C ASP A 56 34.48 14.35 -15.34
N GLY A 57 34.03 13.42 -16.20
CA GLY A 57 34.77 12.22 -16.60
C GLY A 57 34.80 11.10 -15.56
N LYS A 58 34.03 11.22 -14.47
CA LYS A 58 33.91 10.15 -13.48
C LYS A 58 32.81 9.16 -13.87
N ASN A 59 33.04 7.89 -13.54
CA ASN A 59 32.11 6.81 -13.79
C ASN A 59 32.18 5.76 -12.69
N ASP A 60 31.21 5.80 -11.78
CA ASP A 60 31.10 4.85 -10.68
C ASP A 60 30.34 3.57 -11.08
N PHE A 61 29.80 3.53 -12.31
CA PHE A 61 29.10 2.36 -12.81
C PHE A 61 30.07 1.26 -13.25
N THR A 62 29.78 0.04 -12.82
CA THR A 62 30.50 -1.18 -13.20
C THR A 62 29.57 -2.14 -13.95
N GLY A 63 30.15 -3.18 -14.55
CA GLY A 63 29.33 -4.26 -15.12
C GLY A 63 28.80 -5.17 -14.04
N ARG A 64 27.49 -5.42 -14.04
CA ARG A 64 26.84 -6.36 -13.12
C ARG A 64 27.46 -7.76 -13.24
N ASP A 65 27.84 -8.34 -12.10
CA ASP A 65 28.58 -9.62 -12.02
C ASP A 65 29.89 -9.63 -12.85
N GLY A 66 30.52 -8.47 -13.00
CA GLY A 66 31.80 -8.34 -13.71
C GLY A 66 31.69 -8.46 -15.24
N CYS A 67 30.48 -8.34 -15.79
CA CYS A 67 30.26 -8.42 -17.25
C CYS A 67 30.42 -7.07 -17.94
N GLY A 68 30.69 -7.10 -19.26
CA GLY A 68 30.68 -5.93 -20.11
C GLY A 68 31.72 -4.87 -19.76
N SER A 69 31.55 -3.68 -20.31
CA SER A 69 32.41 -2.52 -20.08
C SER A 69 31.56 -1.26 -19.96
N SER A 70 31.79 -0.50 -18.90
CA SER A 70 31.23 0.84 -18.67
C SER A 70 32.31 1.88 -18.98
N ALA A 71 32.05 2.79 -19.93
CA ALA A 71 32.99 3.80 -20.37
C ALA A 71 32.27 5.14 -20.55
N ILE A 72 33.04 6.25 -20.49
CA ILE A 72 32.52 7.58 -20.84
C ILE A 72 32.57 7.75 -22.37
N ASP A 73 31.43 8.09 -22.94
CA ASP A 73 31.34 8.67 -24.29
C ASP A 73 31.21 10.20 -24.14
N SER A 74 32.27 10.91 -24.48
CA SER A 74 32.39 12.36 -24.25
C SER A 74 31.53 13.22 -25.19
N THR A 75 30.82 12.63 -26.13
CA THR A 75 30.05 13.34 -27.17
C THR A 75 28.66 12.77 -27.40
N GLY A 76 28.35 11.63 -26.76
CA GLY A 76 27.11 10.89 -26.95
C GLY A 76 25.99 11.27 -26.00
N GLY A 77 26.21 12.21 -25.07
CA GLY A 77 25.32 12.54 -23.97
C GLY A 77 24.00 13.21 -24.35
N TYR A 78 23.07 13.26 -23.44
CA TYR A 78 21.82 13.99 -23.55
C TYR A 78 22.12 15.50 -23.62
N GLY A 79 21.61 16.17 -24.66
CA GLY A 79 21.92 17.57 -24.90
C GLY A 79 23.28 17.82 -25.56
N GLY A 80 24.09 16.80 -25.88
CA GLY A 80 25.34 16.88 -26.61
C GLY A 80 26.61 16.85 -25.75
N GLY A 81 26.50 16.53 -24.46
CA GLY A 81 27.62 16.35 -23.52
C GLY A 81 28.13 14.91 -23.44
N ALA A 82 28.72 14.57 -22.31
CA ALA A 82 29.19 13.21 -22.00
C ALA A 82 28.03 12.33 -21.49
N CYS A 83 28.21 11.02 -21.63
CA CYS A 83 27.31 10.00 -20.98
C CYS A 83 28.10 8.74 -20.64
N MET A 84 27.54 7.89 -19.84
CA MET A 84 28.06 6.54 -19.66
C MET A 84 27.52 5.63 -20.77
N LEU A 85 28.42 4.93 -21.48
CA LEU A 85 28.11 3.91 -22.48
C LEU A 85 28.49 2.53 -21.97
N PHE A 86 27.50 1.63 -21.84
CA PHE A 86 27.71 0.25 -21.47
C PHE A 86 27.63 -0.69 -22.67
N THR A 87 28.65 -1.54 -22.81
CA THR A 87 28.80 -2.46 -23.95
C THR A 87 29.17 -3.88 -23.50
N GLY A 88 29.07 -4.85 -24.42
CA GLY A 88 29.54 -6.23 -24.17
C GLY A 88 28.58 -7.09 -23.36
N ARG A 89 27.29 -6.78 -23.36
CA ARG A 89 26.23 -7.60 -22.76
C ARG A 89 26.12 -8.94 -23.50
N GLN A 90 25.88 -10.01 -22.75
CA GLN A 90 25.70 -11.38 -23.26
C GLN A 90 24.40 -12.03 -22.75
N LYS A 91 23.80 -11.47 -21.71
CA LYS A 91 22.54 -11.95 -21.11
C LYS A 91 21.62 -10.77 -20.82
N SER A 92 20.31 -11.03 -20.80
CA SER A 92 19.28 -10.00 -20.60
C SER A 92 19.47 -9.21 -19.30
N TRP A 93 19.82 -9.86 -18.22
CA TRP A 93 20.01 -9.27 -16.91
C TRP A 93 21.36 -8.54 -16.72
N GLN A 94 22.29 -8.63 -17.68
CA GLN A 94 23.57 -7.92 -17.63
C GLN A 94 23.40 -6.47 -18.04
N GLY A 95 24.11 -5.56 -17.36
CA GLY A 95 24.09 -4.14 -17.67
C GLY A 95 24.93 -3.33 -16.70
N PRO A 96 24.89 -2.00 -16.80
CA PRO A 96 25.59 -1.13 -15.88
C PRO A 96 24.93 -1.16 -14.50
N GLN A 97 25.76 -1.19 -13.46
CA GLN A 97 25.36 -1.30 -12.06
C GLN A 97 26.07 -0.23 -11.23
N LEU A 98 25.33 0.46 -10.39
CA LEU A 98 25.84 1.32 -9.33
C LEU A 98 25.58 0.67 -7.97
N VAL A 99 26.63 0.45 -7.18
CA VAL A 99 26.50 0.02 -5.78
C VAL A 99 26.07 1.22 -4.95
N VAL A 100 25.05 1.05 -4.11
CA VAL A 100 24.42 2.16 -3.38
C VAL A 100 24.58 2.08 -1.86
N ASP A 101 25.40 1.16 -1.35
CA ASP A 101 25.58 0.92 0.08
C ASP A 101 26.02 2.16 0.86
N ASP A 102 26.90 3.00 0.26
CA ASP A 102 27.40 4.23 0.84
C ASP A 102 26.63 5.49 0.36
N ILE A 103 25.59 5.30 -0.45
CA ILE A 103 24.80 6.39 -1.04
C ILE A 103 23.47 6.56 -0.32
N VAL A 104 22.82 5.44 0.06
CA VAL A 104 21.49 5.44 0.65
C VAL A 104 21.47 4.76 2.02
N ASN A 105 20.64 5.25 2.91
CA ASN A 105 20.40 4.62 4.20
C ASN A 105 19.37 3.50 4.06
N GLN A 106 19.65 2.35 4.65
CA GLN A 106 18.71 1.23 4.66
C GLN A 106 17.42 1.56 5.42
N GLY A 107 16.28 1.27 4.82
CA GLY A 107 14.96 1.52 5.39
C GLY A 107 14.42 2.95 5.15
N GLU A 108 15.16 3.79 4.44
CA GLU A 108 14.68 5.09 3.97
C GLU A 108 14.23 5.01 2.51
N GLU A 109 13.25 5.83 2.13
CA GLU A 109 12.73 5.86 0.76
C GLU A 109 13.51 6.89 -0.08
N TYR A 110 13.90 6.48 -1.27
CA TYR A 110 14.60 7.30 -2.26
C TYR A 110 13.87 7.25 -3.60
N MET A 111 14.23 8.16 -4.49
CA MET A 111 13.74 8.20 -5.87
C MET A 111 14.92 8.12 -6.82
N VAL A 112 14.79 7.32 -7.88
CA VAL A 112 15.78 7.21 -8.95
C VAL A 112 15.21 7.74 -10.25
N SER A 113 16.00 8.52 -10.99
CA SER A 113 15.71 8.97 -12.35
C SER A 113 16.96 8.93 -13.21
N ALA A 114 16.78 8.81 -14.53
CA ALA A 114 17.88 8.80 -15.51
C ALA A 114 17.37 9.12 -16.90
N MET A 115 18.26 9.65 -17.75
CA MET A 115 18.11 9.58 -19.19
C MET A 115 18.75 8.28 -19.68
N VAL A 116 18.02 7.51 -20.52
CA VAL A 116 18.54 6.27 -21.12
C VAL A 116 18.40 6.30 -22.63
N LYS A 117 19.36 5.67 -23.33
CA LYS A 117 19.35 5.55 -24.79
C LYS A 117 19.86 4.19 -25.23
N THR A 118 19.22 3.64 -26.24
CA THR A 118 19.65 2.44 -26.96
C THR A 118 19.73 2.72 -28.45
N PRO A 119 20.59 2.02 -29.21
CA PRO A 119 20.77 2.32 -30.66
C PRO A 119 19.55 1.96 -31.52
N TRP A 120 18.63 1.12 -31.03
CA TRP A 120 17.37 0.74 -31.68
C TRP A 120 16.32 0.40 -30.60
N TYR A 121 15.12 0.09 -31.06
CA TYR A 121 13.99 -0.20 -30.17
C TYR A 121 14.35 -1.23 -29.09
N ALA A 122 14.30 -0.84 -27.84
CA ALA A 122 14.49 -1.69 -26.68
C ALA A 122 13.81 -1.09 -25.44
N ASN A 123 13.30 -1.97 -24.58
CA ASN A 123 12.81 -1.61 -23.27
C ASN A 123 13.96 -1.75 -22.26
N VAL A 124 14.44 -0.61 -21.75
CA VAL A 124 15.48 -0.56 -20.70
C VAL A 124 14.77 -0.57 -19.35
N GLN A 125 15.06 -1.55 -18.56
CA GLN A 125 14.50 -1.76 -17.22
C GLN A 125 15.51 -1.28 -16.18
N VAL A 126 15.05 -0.52 -15.20
CA VAL A 126 15.80 -0.17 -13.99
C VAL A 126 15.36 -1.11 -12.87
N SER A 127 16.31 -1.77 -12.26
CA SER A 127 16.07 -2.76 -11.23
C SER A 127 17.00 -2.52 -10.04
N MET A 128 16.56 -2.97 -8.86
CA MET A 128 17.38 -3.01 -7.65
C MET A 128 17.70 -4.46 -7.31
N GLU A 129 18.93 -4.71 -6.85
CA GLU A 129 19.27 -5.95 -6.16
C GLU A 129 19.79 -5.65 -4.76
N TYR A 130 19.54 -6.57 -3.84
CA TYR A 130 20.19 -6.56 -2.53
C TYR A 130 20.49 -7.98 -2.07
N THR A 131 21.46 -8.10 -1.17
CA THR A 131 21.87 -9.38 -0.56
C THR A 131 21.52 -9.32 0.92
N ASP A 132 20.75 -10.28 1.42
CA ASP A 132 20.42 -10.39 2.83
C ASP A 132 21.59 -10.89 3.69
N THR A 133 21.39 -11.00 4.99
CA THR A 133 22.41 -11.49 5.94
C THR A 133 22.73 -12.97 5.78
N GLU A 134 21.87 -13.73 5.11
CA GLU A 134 22.08 -15.15 4.80
C GLU A 134 22.83 -15.35 3.47
N GLY A 135 23.10 -14.26 2.75
CA GLY A 135 23.79 -14.26 1.46
C GLY A 135 22.88 -14.52 0.27
N THR A 136 21.55 -14.48 0.46
CA THR A 136 20.58 -14.63 -0.62
C THR A 136 20.41 -13.31 -1.36
N ARG A 137 20.44 -13.36 -2.70
CA ARG A 137 20.21 -12.18 -3.55
C ARG A 137 18.72 -12.06 -3.88
N HIS A 138 18.21 -10.87 -3.69
CA HIS A 138 16.85 -10.48 -4.02
C HIS A 138 16.86 -9.44 -5.14
N PHE A 139 15.80 -9.42 -5.97
CA PHE A 139 15.70 -8.56 -7.14
C PHE A 139 14.31 -7.91 -7.18
N SER A 140 14.29 -6.61 -7.48
CA SER A 140 13.05 -5.85 -7.67
C SER A 140 13.15 -5.03 -8.94
N ASN A 141 12.17 -5.18 -9.83
CA ASN A 141 12.01 -4.26 -10.94
C ASN A 141 11.39 -2.96 -10.41
N LEU A 142 12.04 -1.83 -10.66
CA LEU A 142 11.57 -0.52 -10.25
C LEU A 142 10.72 0.12 -11.34
N THR A 143 11.26 0.22 -12.55
CA THR A 143 10.61 0.90 -13.68
C THR A 143 11.27 0.53 -15.00
N SER A 144 10.73 1.02 -16.12
CA SER A 144 11.35 0.86 -17.42
C SER A 144 11.00 2.00 -18.37
N GLY A 145 11.86 2.19 -19.41
CA GLY A 145 11.63 3.13 -20.49
C GLY A 145 11.94 2.52 -21.85
N ILE A 146 11.16 2.84 -22.87
CA ILE A 146 11.36 2.35 -24.23
C ILE A 146 12.14 3.38 -25.03
N SER A 147 13.38 3.06 -25.41
CA SER A 147 14.19 3.86 -26.32
C SER A 147 14.23 3.23 -27.71
N ASN A 148 14.33 4.06 -28.74
CA ASN A 148 14.42 3.63 -30.14
C ASN A 148 15.41 4.52 -30.91
N GLY A 149 16.61 4.65 -30.39
CA GLY A 149 17.65 5.55 -30.93
C GLY A 149 17.66 6.93 -30.28
N ASP A 150 16.60 7.30 -29.58
CA ASP A 150 16.47 8.59 -28.92
C ASP A 150 16.64 8.45 -27.41
N TRP A 151 17.04 9.52 -26.74
CA TRP A 151 17.06 9.62 -25.30
C TRP A 151 15.64 9.62 -24.75
N VAL A 152 15.42 8.82 -23.71
CA VAL A 152 14.14 8.68 -22.98
C VAL A 152 14.38 8.90 -21.50
N GLU A 153 13.55 9.69 -20.89
CA GLU A 153 13.58 9.91 -19.46
C GLU A 153 12.92 8.72 -18.73
N ILE A 154 13.63 8.22 -17.75
CA ILE A 154 13.07 7.39 -16.70
C ILE A 154 12.82 8.31 -15.51
N SER A 155 11.55 8.62 -15.27
CA SER A 155 11.13 9.56 -14.24
C SER A 155 11.39 9.04 -12.84
N ASP A 156 11.35 9.94 -11.87
CA ASP A 156 11.49 9.66 -10.46
C ASP A 156 10.63 8.45 -10.03
N THR A 157 11.29 7.35 -9.70
CA THR A 157 10.64 6.12 -9.23
C THR A 157 11.15 5.79 -7.84
N LYS A 158 10.23 5.54 -6.92
CA LYS A 158 10.52 5.26 -5.52
C LYS A 158 11.15 3.88 -5.34
N PHE A 159 12.11 3.79 -4.44
CA PHE A 159 12.71 2.54 -3.97
C PHE A 159 13.16 2.66 -2.51
N THR A 160 13.22 1.52 -1.82
CA THR A 160 13.76 1.42 -0.46
C THR A 160 14.70 0.22 -0.39
N VAL A 161 15.92 0.43 0.09
CA VAL A 161 16.83 -0.68 0.43
C VAL A 161 16.41 -1.23 1.80
N PRO A 162 16.05 -2.52 1.92
CA PRO A 162 15.61 -3.09 3.19
C PRO A 162 16.68 -2.98 4.28
N LYS A 163 16.26 -2.92 5.54
CA LYS A 163 17.18 -2.95 6.68
C LYS A 163 17.85 -4.33 6.83
N GLY A 164 19.08 -4.35 7.28
CA GLY A 164 19.82 -5.58 7.54
C GLY A 164 20.39 -6.26 6.30
N VAL A 165 20.42 -5.59 5.14
CA VAL A 165 21.09 -6.13 3.95
C VAL A 165 22.58 -5.83 3.96
N THR A 166 23.38 -6.68 3.30
CA THR A 166 24.84 -6.58 3.28
C THR A 166 25.37 -5.90 2.02
N LYS A 167 24.55 -5.80 0.98
CA LYS A 167 24.87 -5.16 -0.29
C LYS A 167 23.61 -4.77 -1.02
N ALA A 168 23.58 -3.57 -1.63
CA ALA A 168 22.53 -3.12 -2.51
C ALA A 168 23.08 -2.40 -3.76
N ALA A 169 22.39 -2.52 -4.89
CA ALA A 169 22.77 -1.87 -6.12
C ALA A 169 21.54 -1.57 -6.98
N ILE A 170 21.63 -0.46 -7.74
CA ILE A 170 20.71 -0.14 -8.84
C ILE A 170 21.40 -0.54 -10.15
N TYR A 171 20.67 -1.19 -11.06
CA TYR A 171 21.22 -1.62 -12.33
C TYR A 171 20.20 -1.47 -13.46
N PHE A 172 20.75 -1.41 -14.70
CA PHE A 172 19.94 -1.35 -15.91
C PHE A 172 20.03 -2.69 -16.64
N GLU A 173 18.93 -3.16 -17.16
CA GLU A 173 18.85 -4.41 -17.90
C GLU A 173 17.92 -4.26 -19.13
N CYS A 174 18.03 -5.19 -20.07
CA CYS A 174 17.23 -5.19 -21.29
C CYS A 174 17.15 -6.61 -21.87
N SER A 175 15.98 -7.03 -22.34
CA SER A 175 15.76 -8.36 -22.92
C SER A 175 16.62 -8.62 -24.16
N ASP A 176 16.88 -7.60 -24.99
CA ASP A 176 17.81 -7.70 -26.12
C ASP A 176 19.26 -7.61 -25.63
N THR A 177 19.99 -8.71 -25.73
CA THR A 177 21.38 -8.85 -25.26
C THR A 177 22.40 -8.13 -26.11
N ASN A 178 22.07 -7.76 -27.36
CA ASN A 178 22.98 -7.08 -28.30
C ASN A 178 22.94 -5.55 -28.16
N VAL A 179 22.01 -5.05 -27.34
CA VAL A 179 21.83 -3.61 -27.16
C VAL A 179 22.89 -3.06 -26.22
N ASN A 180 23.60 -2.01 -26.68
CA ASN A 180 24.36 -1.13 -25.81
C ASN A 180 23.39 -0.19 -25.07
N ILE A 181 23.70 0.13 -23.82
CA ILE A 181 22.87 1.04 -23.00
C ILE A 181 23.70 2.28 -22.70
N SER A 182 23.20 3.44 -23.11
CA SER A 182 23.73 4.72 -22.65
C SER A 182 22.88 5.25 -21.51
N VAL A 183 23.51 5.79 -20.48
CA VAL A 183 22.86 6.42 -19.32
C VAL A 183 23.45 7.81 -19.12
N ASP A 184 22.60 8.77 -18.81
CA ASP A 184 22.97 10.15 -18.52
C ASP A 184 22.02 10.74 -17.47
N ASN A 185 22.44 11.86 -16.86
CA ASN A 185 21.65 12.54 -15.82
C ASN A 185 21.07 11.58 -14.79
N PHE A 186 21.86 10.56 -14.41
CA PHE A 186 21.42 9.60 -13.38
C PHE A 186 21.38 10.29 -12.02
N LYS A 187 20.25 10.18 -11.35
CA LYS A 187 20.02 10.88 -10.08
C LYS A 187 19.39 9.93 -9.06
N ILE A 188 19.90 9.96 -7.83
CA ILE A 188 19.22 9.45 -6.65
C ILE A 188 18.96 10.62 -5.71
N LYS A 189 17.71 10.80 -5.31
CA LYS A 189 17.32 11.81 -4.32
C LYS A 189 16.53 11.14 -3.19
N ALA A 190 16.65 11.66 -1.96
CA ALA A 190 15.78 11.24 -0.89
C ALA A 190 14.33 11.56 -1.26
N ALA A 191 13.42 10.60 -1.04
CA ALA A 191 12.01 10.86 -1.26
C ALA A 191 11.52 11.94 -0.27
N PRO A 192 10.55 12.77 -0.66
CA PRO A 192 9.95 13.71 0.26
C PRO A 192 9.44 12.99 1.50
N THR A 193 9.76 13.52 2.68
CA THR A 193 9.18 13.05 3.93
C THR A 193 8.01 13.94 4.30
N TYR A 194 6.87 13.34 4.55
CA TYR A 194 5.67 14.05 4.94
C TYR A 194 5.29 13.64 6.35
N ASP A 195 4.82 14.59 7.14
CA ASP A 195 4.21 14.31 8.43
C ASP A 195 2.74 13.94 8.23
N ILE A 196 2.22 13.07 9.10
CA ILE A 196 0.78 12.78 9.10
C ILE A 196 -0.01 13.97 9.68
N GLN A 197 -1.31 14.04 9.36
CA GLN A 197 -2.20 15.01 9.97
C GLN A 197 -2.60 14.55 11.38
N TYR A 198 -2.00 15.15 12.41
CA TYR A 198 -2.29 14.82 13.82
C TYR A 198 -3.59 15.46 14.33
N ASP A 199 -4.04 16.54 13.72
CA ASP A 199 -5.21 17.34 14.12
C ASP A 199 -6.56 16.79 13.65
N ILE A 200 -6.56 15.71 12.85
CA ILE A 200 -7.78 15.04 12.41
C ILE A 200 -8.17 13.89 13.36
N PRO A 201 -9.47 13.53 13.49
CA PRO A 201 -9.94 12.44 14.34
C PRO A 201 -9.28 11.10 14.00
N SER A 202 -9.00 10.27 15.00
CA SER A 202 -8.53 8.90 14.79
C SER A 202 -9.68 8.00 14.32
N LEU A 203 -9.51 7.28 13.21
CA LEU A 203 -10.56 6.38 12.70
C LEU A 203 -10.94 5.30 13.72
N LYS A 204 -9.95 4.64 14.34
CA LYS A 204 -10.21 3.60 15.34
C LYS A 204 -10.97 4.12 16.56
N ASP A 205 -10.79 5.42 16.91
CA ASP A 205 -11.50 6.03 18.03
C ASP A 205 -12.92 6.44 17.63
N VAL A 206 -13.10 6.96 16.41
CA VAL A 206 -14.43 7.33 15.86
C VAL A 206 -15.37 6.12 15.77
N PHE A 207 -14.83 4.95 15.44
CA PHE A 207 -15.62 3.71 15.27
C PHE A 207 -15.48 2.72 16.44
N ALA A 208 -14.90 3.14 17.58
CA ALA A 208 -14.60 2.26 18.71
C ALA A 208 -15.81 1.48 19.25
N GLU A 209 -17.00 2.08 19.22
CA GLU A 209 -18.26 1.45 19.67
C GLU A 209 -18.89 0.53 18.60
N ASN A 210 -18.33 0.47 17.40
CA ASN A 210 -18.91 -0.26 16.28
C ASN A 210 -18.08 -1.50 15.92
N PHE A 211 -16.80 -1.32 15.58
CA PHE A 211 -15.93 -2.38 15.06
C PHE A 211 -14.45 -1.94 15.07
N LYS A 212 -13.56 -2.90 14.87
CA LYS A 212 -12.14 -2.57 14.63
C LYS A 212 -11.99 -1.86 13.29
N ILE A 213 -11.06 -0.91 13.24
CA ILE A 213 -10.60 -0.31 11.98
C ILE A 213 -9.20 -0.86 11.71
N GLY A 214 -9.04 -1.55 10.57
CA GLY A 214 -7.79 -2.14 10.16
C GLY A 214 -7.20 -1.53 8.89
N GLY A 215 -5.93 -1.84 8.64
CA GLY A 215 -5.25 -1.56 7.39
C GLY A 215 -4.46 -2.77 6.92
N ALA A 216 -4.38 -2.98 5.60
CA ALA A 216 -3.43 -3.93 5.03
C ALA A 216 -2.11 -3.21 4.73
N VAL A 217 -0.99 -3.89 4.98
CA VAL A 217 0.34 -3.35 4.73
C VAL A 217 1.30 -4.44 4.27
N THR A 218 2.24 -4.06 3.41
CA THR A 218 3.44 -4.84 3.10
C THR A 218 4.64 -4.30 3.87
N THR A 219 5.73 -5.06 3.90
CA THR A 219 6.98 -4.63 4.55
C THR A 219 7.50 -3.30 4.00
N SER A 220 7.38 -3.07 2.69
CA SER A 220 7.81 -1.82 2.06
C SER A 220 6.90 -0.63 2.41
N GLU A 221 5.59 -0.86 2.54
CA GLU A 221 4.62 0.16 2.95
C GLU A 221 4.79 0.57 4.41
N LEU A 222 5.23 -0.35 5.26
CA LEU A 222 5.49 -0.07 6.68
C LEU A 222 6.83 0.65 6.91
N ALA A 223 7.76 0.63 5.95
CA ALA A 223 9.11 1.17 6.14
C ALA A 223 9.14 2.67 6.50
N PRO A 224 8.36 3.58 5.87
CA PRO A 224 8.35 5.00 6.25
C PRO A 224 7.83 5.22 7.66
N LYS A 225 8.50 6.10 8.42
CA LYS A 225 8.06 6.47 9.79
C LYS A 225 6.64 7.02 9.79
N SER A 226 6.30 7.86 8.83
CA SER A 226 4.96 8.45 8.70
C SER A 226 3.87 7.40 8.46
N ALA A 227 4.16 6.33 7.70
CA ALA A 227 3.23 5.21 7.55
C ALA A 227 2.99 4.49 8.88
N GLN A 228 4.05 4.27 9.68
CA GLN A 228 3.92 3.69 11.02
C GLN A 228 3.11 4.59 11.96
N GLU A 229 3.28 5.90 11.88
CA GLU A 229 2.53 6.87 12.67
C GLU A 229 1.06 6.95 12.23
N LEU A 230 0.79 6.91 10.92
CA LEU A 230 -0.56 6.82 10.37
C LEU A 230 -1.29 5.58 10.89
N ILE A 231 -0.62 4.43 10.85
CA ILE A 231 -1.16 3.16 11.34
C ILE A 231 -1.48 3.27 12.84
N LYS A 232 -0.52 3.71 13.66
CA LYS A 232 -0.72 3.87 15.11
C LYS A 232 -1.85 4.83 15.45
N LYS A 233 -2.05 5.87 14.63
CA LYS A 233 -3.12 6.85 14.82
C LYS A 233 -4.50 6.29 14.45
N HIS A 234 -4.61 5.64 13.29
CA HIS A 234 -5.91 5.36 12.68
C HIS A 234 -6.37 3.92 12.80
N TYR A 235 -5.45 2.94 12.98
CA TYR A 235 -5.78 1.52 12.92
C TYR A 235 -5.55 0.81 14.26
N ASN A 236 -6.40 -0.16 14.56
CA ASN A 236 -6.29 -1.09 15.69
C ASN A 236 -6.36 -2.55 15.25
N SER A 237 -6.06 -2.82 13.99
CA SER A 237 -5.88 -4.14 13.38
C SER A 237 -5.00 -4.02 12.14
N LEU A 238 -4.14 -5.01 11.89
CA LEU A 238 -3.37 -5.09 10.64
C LEU A 238 -3.56 -6.43 9.95
N THR A 239 -3.54 -6.37 8.60
CA THR A 239 -3.44 -7.53 7.72
C THR A 239 -2.14 -7.42 6.94
N LEU A 240 -1.34 -8.49 6.89
CA LEU A 240 -0.14 -8.54 6.06
C LEU A 240 -0.57 -8.72 4.59
N GLY A 241 -0.22 -7.76 3.73
CA GLY A 241 -0.71 -7.70 2.36
C GLY A 241 -0.24 -8.86 1.48
N ASN A 242 0.98 -9.38 1.75
CA ASN A 242 1.57 -10.49 0.98
C ASN A 242 2.28 -11.53 1.86
N GLU A 243 2.85 -11.17 2.97
CA GLU A 243 3.91 -11.90 3.66
C GLU A 243 3.44 -13.16 4.41
N LEU A 244 2.11 -13.35 4.55
CA LEU A 244 1.49 -14.58 5.08
C LEU A 244 0.74 -15.38 4.00
N LYS A 245 0.88 -15.03 2.72
CA LYS A 245 0.33 -15.82 1.61
C LYS A 245 1.18 -17.05 1.33
N PRO A 246 0.60 -18.11 0.73
CA PRO A 246 1.32 -19.37 0.52
C PRO A 246 2.63 -19.25 -0.27
N ASP A 247 2.68 -18.38 -1.29
CA ASP A 247 3.88 -18.16 -2.11
C ASP A 247 5.01 -17.46 -1.33
N ALA A 248 4.67 -16.63 -0.34
CA ALA A 248 5.64 -15.99 0.54
C ALA A 248 6.14 -16.91 1.67
N LEU A 249 5.30 -17.86 2.10
CA LEU A 249 5.60 -18.76 3.20
C LEU A 249 6.31 -20.05 2.76
N LEU A 250 5.89 -20.66 1.62
CA LEU A 250 6.36 -21.97 1.18
C LEU A 250 7.81 -21.93 0.67
N ASP A 251 8.69 -22.70 1.27
CA ASP A 251 10.08 -22.88 0.83
C ASP A 251 10.24 -24.19 0.05
N GLN A 252 10.24 -24.11 -1.28
CA GLN A 252 10.38 -25.27 -2.15
C GLN A 252 11.68 -26.04 -1.92
N LYS A 253 12.80 -25.33 -1.83
CA LYS A 253 14.12 -25.95 -1.69
C LYS A 253 14.25 -26.70 -0.37
N ALA A 254 13.84 -26.08 0.72
CA ALA A 254 13.82 -26.73 2.02
C ALA A 254 12.83 -27.90 2.06
N THR A 255 11.66 -27.75 1.45
CA THR A 255 10.65 -28.81 1.34
C THR A 255 11.18 -30.04 0.62
N ILE A 256 11.80 -29.88 -0.56
CA ILE A 256 12.41 -31.00 -1.31
C ILE A 256 13.51 -31.66 -0.50
N ALA A 257 14.31 -30.90 0.22
CA ALA A 257 15.42 -31.42 1.05
C ALA A 257 14.94 -32.33 2.20
N THR A 258 13.69 -32.22 2.64
CA THR A 258 13.12 -33.13 3.67
C THR A 258 12.95 -34.56 3.16
N GLY A 259 12.80 -34.77 1.86
CA GLY A 259 12.43 -36.04 1.25
C GLY A 259 11.00 -36.51 1.56
N SER A 260 10.18 -35.68 2.20
CA SER A 260 8.77 -35.97 2.47
C SER A 260 7.90 -35.65 1.26
N GLU A 261 6.87 -36.47 0.99
CA GLU A 261 5.87 -36.19 -0.05
C GLU A 261 4.71 -35.34 0.46
N THR A 262 4.60 -35.14 1.76
CA THR A 262 3.41 -34.53 2.38
C THR A 262 3.71 -33.39 3.35
N THR A 263 4.97 -33.14 3.67
CA THR A 263 5.35 -32.15 4.71
C THR A 263 6.07 -30.97 4.05
N PRO A 264 5.38 -29.87 3.74
CA PRO A 264 6.01 -28.64 3.27
C PRO A 264 6.80 -27.96 4.40
N VAL A 265 7.83 -27.23 4.03
CA VAL A 265 8.57 -26.33 4.91
C VAL A 265 8.12 -24.90 4.61
N ILE A 266 7.97 -24.08 5.66
CA ILE A 266 7.66 -22.67 5.54
C ILE A 266 8.79 -21.80 6.08
N ASN A 267 8.83 -20.56 5.60
CA ASN A 267 9.75 -19.51 6.05
C ASN A 267 8.94 -18.22 6.29
N ILE A 268 8.93 -17.72 7.52
CA ILE A 268 8.21 -16.49 7.91
C ILE A 268 9.10 -15.25 7.89
N SER A 269 10.32 -15.32 7.36
CA SER A 269 11.28 -14.19 7.41
C SER A 269 10.72 -12.90 6.78
N GLY A 270 9.94 -13.02 5.70
CA GLY A 270 9.29 -11.88 5.06
C GLY A 270 8.26 -11.18 5.96
N ALA A 271 7.60 -11.92 6.83
CA ALA A 271 6.56 -11.38 7.71
C ALA A 271 7.11 -10.71 8.98
N ARG A 272 8.37 -10.97 9.36
CA ARG A 272 8.93 -10.55 10.66
C ARG A 272 8.83 -9.06 10.92
N THR A 273 9.16 -8.22 9.95
CA THR A 273 9.13 -6.77 10.11
C THR A 273 7.74 -6.26 10.53
N ILE A 274 6.68 -6.79 9.92
CA ILE A 274 5.31 -6.39 10.24
C ILE A 274 4.86 -7.01 11.57
N LEU A 275 5.19 -8.28 11.80
CA LEU A 275 4.84 -8.97 13.04
C LEU A 275 5.54 -8.35 14.26
N ASP A 276 6.82 -7.96 14.13
CA ASP A 276 7.55 -7.22 15.17
C ASP A 276 6.87 -5.87 15.45
N PHE A 277 6.48 -5.13 14.42
CA PHE A 277 5.74 -3.88 14.59
C PHE A 277 4.39 -4.08 15.29
N CYS A 278 3.66 -5.14 14.93
CA CYS A 278 2.37 -5.48 15.58
C CYS A 278 2.56 -5.82 17.05
N ARG A 279 3.56 -6.67 17.38
CA ARG A 279 3.92 -7.02 18.76
C ARG A 279 4.28 -5.77 19.57
N ASP A 280 5.20 -4.95 19.06
CA ASP A 280 5.76 -3.80 19.78
C ASP A 280 4.73 -2.67 20.00
N ASN A 281 3.65 -2.64 19.20
CA ASN A 281 2.58 -1.67 19.31
C ASN A 281 1.24 -2.26 19.79
N ASN A 282 1.21 -3.54 20.19
CA ASN A 282 0.01 -4.26 20.63
C ASN A 282 -1.15 -4.16 19.61
N ILE A 283 -0.85 -4.33 18.33
CA ILE A 283 -1.84 -4.30 17.26
C ILE A 283 -2.18 -5.75 16.88
N PRO A 284 -3.42 -6.20 17.04
CA PRO A 284 -3.84 -7.54 16.65
C PRO A 284 -3.78 -7.72 15.13
N VAL A 285 -3.52 -8.97 14.72
CA VAL A 285 -3.30 -9.34 13.33
C VAL A 285 -4.49 -10.14 12.80
N ARG A 286 -4.90 -9.81 11.59
CA ARG A 286 -5.79 -10.61 10.76
C ARG A 286 -4.94 -11.42 9.78
N GLY A 287 -4.88 -12.74 9.95
CA GLY A 287 -4.09 -13.63 9.08
C GLY A 287 -4.73 -13.76 7.70
N HIS A 288 -3.91 -13.64 6.65
CA HIS A 288 -4.34 -13.72 5.25
C HIS A 288 -3.21 -14.34 4.42
N VAL A 289 -3.36 -15.49 3.85
CA VAL A 289 -4.43 -16.50 3.74
C VAL A 289 -3.82 -17.90 3.75
N LEU A 290 -4.58 -18.93 4.19
CA LEU A 290 -4.06 -20.31 4.18
C LEU A 290 -4.27 -21.01 2.82
N VAL A 291 -5.48 -20.97 2.27
CA VAL A 291 -5.87 -21.70 1.06
C VAL A 291 -6.44 -20.74 0.03
N TRP A 292 -5.71 -20.56 -1.05
CA TRP A 292 -6.10 -19.67 -2.15
C TRP A 292 -5.69 -20.26 -3.50
N HIS A 293 -6.45 -20.00 -4.55
CA HIS A 293 -6.14 -20.45 -5.92
C HIS A 293 -5.03 -19.60 -6.56
N SER A 294 -4.83 -18.37 -6.10
CA SER A 294 -3.78 -17.44 -6.50
C SER A 294 -2.68 -17.40 -5.45
N GLN A 295 -1.49 -16.94 -5.80
CA GLN A 295 -0.32 -16.85 -4.92
C GLN A 295 -0.09 -18.13 -4.06
N THR A 296 -0.38 -19.32 -4.66
CA THR A 296 0.01 -20.63 -4.15
C THR A 296 0.80 -21.31 -5.27
N PRO A 297 2.09 -21.58 -5.11
CA PRO A 297 2.93 -22.05 -6.21
C PRO A 297 2.50 -23.43 -6.71
N ASP A 298 2.49 -23.63 -8.02
CA ASP A 298 2.04 -24.89 -8.66
C ASP A 298 2.80 -26.12 -8.17
N TRP A 299 4.11 -26.00 -7.85
CA TRP A 299 4.91 -27.10 -7.33
C TRP A 299 4.34 -27.70 -6.03
N PHE A 300 3.62 -26.93 -5.23
CA PHE A 300 2.97 -27.39 -4.00
C PHE A 300 1.92 -28.50 -4.27
N PHE A 301 1.38 -28.52 -5.47
CA PHE A 301 0.37 -29.49 -5.93
C PHE A 301 0.96 -30.65 -6.75
N LYS A 302 2.29 -30.67 -6.92
CA LYS A 302 2.97 -31.63 -7.81
C LYS A 302 3.77 -32.67 -7.03
N GLU A 303 3.96 -33.85 -7.62
CA GLU A 303 4.78 -34.94 -7.07
C GLU A 303 6.21 -34.46 -6.81
N GLY A 304 6.77 -34.85 -5.64
CA GLY A 304 8.10 -34.45 -5.19
C GLY A 304 8.28 -32.96 -4.97
N PHE A 305 7.20 -32.16 -4.91
CA PHE A 305 7.20 -30.70 -4.84
C PHE A 305 8.00 -30.03 -5.97
N LYS A 306 7.94 -30.60 -7.18
CA LYS A 306 8.66 -30.12 -8.37
C LYS A 306 7.73 -29.53 -9.40
N ASP A 307 8.20 -28.49 -10.12
CA ASP A 307 7.42 -27.80 -11.13
C ASP A 307 6.99 -28.71 -12.30
N ASP A 308 7.81 -29.69 -12.63
CA ASP A 308 7.59 -30.71 -13.69
C ASP A 308 6.92 -32.00 -13.21
N GLY A 309 6.61 -32.10 -11.90
CA GLY A 309 5.91 -33.23 -11.32
C GLY A 309 4.47 -33.38 -11.84
N ALA A 310 3.91 -34.61 -11.79
CA ALA A 310 2.49 -34.84 -12.01
C ALA A 310 1.65 -34.25 -10.85
N TRP A 311 0.36 -34.05 -11.08
CA TRP A 311 -0.56 -33.67 -10.01
C TRP A 311 -0.65 -34.81 -8.98
N VAL A 312 -0.56 -34.44 -7.69
CA VAL A 312 -0.70 -35.43 -6.61
C VAL A 312 -2.15 -35.92 -6.47
N SER A 313 -2.34 -37.05 -5.80
CA SER A 313 -3.68 -37.53 -5.46
C SER A 313 -4.35 -36.65 -4.42
N LYS A 314 -5.68 -36.74 -4.31
CA LYS A 314 -6.49 -36.04 -3.30
C LYS A 314 -6.00 -36.38 -1.87
N GLU A 315 -5.66 -37.64 -1.61
CA GLU A 315 -5.18 -38.11 -0.30
C GLU A 315 -3.86 -37.46 0.09
N ILE A 316 -2.92 -37.35 -0.85
CA ILE A 316 -1.63 -36.66 -0.64
C ILE A 316 -1.89 -35.17 -0.40
N MET A 317 -2.79 -34.55 -1.18
CA MET A 317 -3.08 -33.12 -1.04
C MET A 317 -3.77 -32.77 0.27
N LEU A 318 -4.65 -33.62 0.80
CA LEU A 318 -5.23 -33.47 2.12
C LEU A 318 -4.15 -33.46 3.21
N GLN A 319 -3.17 -34.39 3.13
CA GLN A 319 -2.05 -34.43 4.08
C GLN A 319 -1.15 -33.19 3.96
N ARG A 320 -0.87 -32.73 2.73
CA ARG A 320 -0.11 -31.48 2.50
C ARG A 320 -0.81 -30.29 3.09
N MET A 321 -2.12 -30.16 2.86
CA MET A 321 -2.93 -29.08 3.39
C MET A 321 -2.92 -29.07 4.92
N GLU A 322 -3.15 -30.24 5.56
CA GLU A 322 -3.10 -30.37 7.00
C GLU A 322 -1.73 -29.97 7.57
N ASN A 323 -0.66 -30.53 7.01
CA ASN A 323 0.70 -30.25 7.48
C ASN A 323 1.09 -28.78 7.26
N TYR A 324 0.68 -28.17 6.15
CA TYR A 324 0.90 -26.75 5.88
C TYR A 324 0.19 -25.87 6.91
N ILE A 325 -1.11 -26.04 7.08
CA ILE A 325 -1.92 -25.25 8.04
C ILE A 325 -1.39 -25.41 9.46
N LYS A 326 -1.10 -26.65 9.87
CA LYS A 326 -0.48 -26.95 11.15
C LYS A 326 0.84 -26.20 11.33
N THR A 327 1.76 -26.32 10.36
CA THR A 327 3.08 -25.72 10.46
C THR A 327 3.02 -24.20 10.52
N VAL A 328 2.09 -23.56 9.79
CA VAL A 328 1.88 -22.10 9.84
C VAL A 328 1.50 -21.67 11.27
N PHE A 329 0.47 -22.26 11.85
CA PHE A 329 0.03 -21.89 13.18
C PHE A 329 1.06 -22.21 14.27
N GLU A 330 1.64 -23.42 14.26
CA GLU A 330 2.66 -23.81 15.25
C GLU A 330 3.93 -22.91 15.17
N THR A 331 4.32 -22.48 13.96
CA THR A 331 5.46 -21.58 13.80
C THR A 331 5.16 -20.19 14.35
N LEU A 332 3.99 -19.64 14.03
CA LEU A 332 3.60 -18.31 14.50
C LEU A 332 3.37 -18.30 16.01
N GLU A 333 2.71 -19.30 16.58
CA GLU A 333 2.54 -19.44 18.03
C GLU A 333 3.89 -19.53 18.77
N LYS A 334 4.83 -20.27 18.20
CA LYS A 334 6.18 -20.42 18.78
C LYS A 334 7.02 -19.16 18.70
N GLU A 335 7.01 -18.46 17.56
CA GLU A 335 7.89 -17.31 17.31
C GLU A 335 7.28 -15.97 17.70
N TYR A 336 5.95 -15.89 17.70
CA TYR A 336 5.16 -14.69 18.01
C TYR A 336 4.02 -14.98 19.01
N PRO A 337 4.32 -15.56 20.19
CA PRO A 337 3.29 -15.91 21.18
C PRO A 337 2.55 -14.67 21.74
N ASP A 338 3.16 -13.49 21.63
CA ASP A 338 2.62 -12.22 22.12
C ASP A 338 1.84 -11.43 21.04
N VAL A 339 1.69 -11.98 19.83
CA VAL A 339 0.87 -11.38 18.76
C VAL A 339 -0.52 -12.00 18.77
N ASP A 340 -1.55 -11.18 18.94
CA ASP A 340 -2.95 -11.60 18.87
C ASP A 340 -3.39 -11.81 17.41
N PHE A 341 -3.42 -13.06 16.95
CA PHE A 341 -4.05 -13.45 15.69
C PHE A 341 -5.55 -13.64 15.90
N TYR A 342 -6.32 -12.55 15.95
CA TYR A 342 -7.74 -12.57 16.31
C TYR A 342 -8.67 -13.13 15.24
N ALA A 343 -8.22 -13.20 13.99
CA ALA A 343 -8.98 -13.68 12.84
C ALA A 343 -8.05 -14.26 11.77
N TRP A 344 -8.55 -15.19 10.96
CA TRP A 344 -7.81 -15.76 9.84
C TRP A 344 -8.70 -16.11 8.65
N ASP A 345 -8.29 -15.71 7.43
CA ASP A 345 -8.88 -16.18 6.18
C ASP A 345 -8.39 -17.60 5.89
N VAL A 346 -9.25 -18.57 6.11
CA VAL A 346 -8.90 -19.98 5.87
C VAL A 346 -8.93 -20.30 4.39
N VAL A 347 -9.99 -19.92 3.71
CA VAL A 347 -10.14 -20.09 2.26
C VAL A 347 -10.52 -18.76 1.64
N ASN A 348 -9.83 -18.42 0.55
CA ASN A 348 -10.04 -17.20 -0.21
C ASN A 348 -10.49 -17.49 -1.64
N GLU A 349 -11.54 -16.80 -2.12
CA GLU A 349 -11.95 -16.70 -3.52
C GLU A 349 -12.23 -18.04 -4.22
N ALA A 350 -12.93 -18.95 -3.58
CA ALA A 350 -13.22 -20.27 -4.16
C ALA A 350 -14.35 -20.25 -5.21
N TRP A 351 -15.18 -19.20 -5.22
CA TRP A 351 -16.33 -19.09 -6.11
C TRP A 351 -16.11 -18.08 -7.23
N LEU A 352 -16.63 -18.37 -8.43
CA LEU A 352 -16.78 -17.41 -9.52
C LEU A 352 -18.01 -16.52 -9.31
N ASP A 353 -18.11 -15.41 -10.03
CA ASP A 353 -19.22 -14.44 -9.90
C ASP A 353 -20.60 -15.04 -10.24
N ASP A 354 -20.63 -16.10 -11.03
CA ASP A 354 -21.84 -16.86 -11.37
C ASP A 354 -22.23 -17.91 -10.30
N GLY A 355 -21.47 -17.99 -9.20
CA GLY A 355 -21.70 -18.93 -8.11
C GLY A 355 -21.21 -20.36 -8.36
N ASN A 356 -20.45 -20.59 -9.42
CA ASN A 356 -19.83 -21.88 -9.70
C ASN A 356 -18.42 -21.97 -9.10
N PRO A 357 -17.90 -23.18 -8.85
CA PRO A 357 -16.49 -23.39 -8.54
C PRO A 357 -15.57 -22.86 -9.65
N ARG A 358 -14.34 -22.51 -9.30
CA ARG A 358 -13.31 -22.20 -10.30
C ARG A 358 -13.03 -23.39 -11.20
N LYS A 359 -12.39 -23.15 -12.34
CA LYS A 359 -12.03 -24.21 -13.29
C LYS A 359 -10.82 -25.01 -12.80
N ALA A 360 -10.78 -26.29 -13.13
CA ALA A 360 -9.60 -27.13 -12.88
C ALA A 360 -8.40 -26.67 -13.72
N GLY A 361 -7.21 -26.61 -13.11
CA GLY A 361 -5.96 -26.26 -13.80
C GLY A 361 -5.00 -25.46 -12.94
N SER A 362 -3.77 -25.33 -13.43
CA SER A 362 -2.75 -24.46 -12.86
C SER A 362 -3.25 -23.02 -12.75
N GLN A 363 -2.73 -22.31 -11.76
CA GLN A 363 -2.97 -20.89 -11.57
C GLN A 363 -2.69 -20.08 -12.84
N GLY A 364 -1.77 -20.49 -13.67
CA GLY A 364 -1.40 -20.02 -15.00
C GLY A 364 -1.61 -18.54 -15.30
N ALA A 365 -0.82 -18.02 -16.18
CA ALA A 365 -0.71 -16.61 -16.51
C ALA A 365 -2.06 -15.92 -16.79
N ASN A 366 -2.16 -14.67 -16.35
CA ASN A 366 -3.06 -13.62 -16.84
C ASN A 366 -4.57 -13.92 -16.80
N GLY A 367 -5.19 -13.70 -15.64
CA GLY A 367 -6.65 -13.70 -15.52
C GLY A 367 -7.31 -15.07 -15.65
N SER A 368 -6.56 -16.12 -15.42
CA SER A 368 -7.07 -17.49 -15.38
C SER A 368 -8.00 -17.68 -14.19
N ASN A 369 -9.23 -18.16 -14.44
CA ASN A 369 -10.16 -18.58 -13.41
C ASN A 369 -9.85 -19.99 -12.88
N ASN A 370 -8.65 -20.51 -13.11
CA ASN A 370 -8.25 -21.85 -12.74
C ASN A 370 -7.87 -21.92 -11.25
N SER A 371 -8.00 -23.12 -10.71
CA SER A 371 -7.60 -23.48 -9.36
C SER A 371 -6.93 -24.85 -9.37
N ALA A 372 -5.71 -24.92 -8.87
CA ALA A 372 -5.01 -26.18 -8.65
C ALA A 372 -5.74 -27.05 -7.59
N TRP A 373 -6.43 -26.42 -6.64
CA TRP A 373 -7.30 -27.12 -5.70
C TRP A 373 -8.42 -27.87 -6.43
N VAL A 374 -9.14 -27.17 -7.32
CA VAL A 374 -10.20 -27.79 -8.13
C VAL A 374 -9.62 -28.83 -9.09
N GLN A 375 -8.39 -28.64 -9.59
CA GLN A 375 -7.71 -29.65 -10.42
C GLN A 375 -7.56 -31.00 -9.69
N ILE A 376 -7.30 -30.98 -8.39
CA ILE A 376 -7.11 -32.18 -7.59
C ILE A 376 -8.43 -32.72 -7.03
N PHE A 377 -9.31 -31.83 -6.55
CA PHE A 377 -10.54 -32.20 -5.86
C PHE A 377 -11.74 -32.38 -6.79
N GLY A 378 -11.69 -31.78 -8.00
CA GLY A 378 -12.78 -31.80 -8.98
C GLY A 378 -13.84 -30.72 -8.76
N ASP A 379 -13.93 -30.18 -7.54
CA ASP A 379 -14.88 -29.15 -7.11
C ASP A 379 -14.34 -28.41 -5.87
N ASN A 380 -15.22 -27.69 -5.16
CA ASN A 380 -14.87 -26.96 -3.93
C ASN A 380 -14.86 -27.83 -2.65
N SER A 381 -14.83 -29.17 -2.76
CA SER A 381 -14.80 -30.08 -1.62
C SER A 381 -13.53 -30.01 -0.77
N PHE A 382 -12.53 -29.23 -1.17
CA PHE A 382 -11.35 -28.91 -0.38
C PHE A 382 -11.62 -27.89 0.75
N ILE A 383 -12.72 -27.12 0.67
CA ILE A 383 -13.03 -26.05 1.62
C ILE A 383 -13.25 -26.62 3.03
N GLU A 384 -14.08 -27.64 3.16
CA GLU A 384 -14.41 -28.23 4.47
C GLU A 384 -13.17 -28.76 5.19
N PRO A 385 -12.31 -29.62 4.57
CA PRO A 385 -11.05 -30.04 5.20
C PRO A 385 -10.13 -28.87 5.59
N ALA A 386 -10.06 -27.81 4.78
CA ALA A 386 -9.26 -26.63 5.13
C ALA A 386 -9.73 -26.01 6.45
N PHE A 387 -11.04 -25.85 6.63
CA PHE A 387 -11.63 -25.36 7.88
C PHE A 387 -11.48 -26.35 9.04
N GLU A 388 -11.60 -27.66 8.81
CA GLU A 388 -11.35 -28.69 9.83
C GLU A 388 -9.92 -28.59 10.38
N TYR A 389 -8.92 -28.48 9.48
CA TYR A 389 -7.52 -28.35 9.88
C TYR A 389 -7.24 -26.99 10.55
N ALA A 390 -7.79 -25.90 10.01
CA ALA A 390 -7.64 -24.60 10.65
C ALA A 390 -8.27 -24.58 12.06
N ARG A 391 -9.47 -25.14 12.24
CA ARG A 391 -10.12 -25.25 13.57
C ARG A 391 -9.32 -26.07 14.54
N LYS A 392 -8.59 -27.09 14.07
CA LYS A 392 -7.77 -27.96 14.90
C LYS A 392 -6.50 -27.30 15.40
N TYR A 393 -5.89 -26.40 14.60
CA TYR A 393 -4.57 -25.88 14.84
C TYR A 393 -4.51 -24.36 15.10
N ALA A 394 -5.58 -23.61 14.85
CA ALA A 394 -5.61 -22.17 15.11
C ALA A 394 -5.48 -21.86 16.60
N PRO A 395 -4.83 -20.74 16.97
CA PRO A 395 -4.77 -20.27 18.34
C PRO A 395 -6.17 -20.12 18.98
N GLU A 396 -6.25 -20.31 20.29
CA GLU A 396 -7.51 -20.09 21.02
C GLU A 396 -8.01 -18.65 20.83
N GLY A 397 -9.28 -18.51 20.49
CA GLY A 397 -9.91 -17.20 20.23
C GLY A 397 -9.76 -16.68 18.79
N CYS A 398 -8.90 -17.28 17.97
CA CYS A 398 -8.78 -16.92 16.56
C CYS A 398 -10.04 -17.33 15.79
N LYS A 399 -10.73 -16.36 15.20
CA LYS A 399 -11.91 -16.60 14.38
C LYS A 399 -11.53 -16.97 12.94
N LEU A 400 -12.24 -17.92 12.35
CA LEU A 400 -11.97 -18.49 11.03
C LEU A 400 -12.98 -18.00 10.00
N TYR A 401 -12.48 -17.42 8.89
CA TYR A 401 -13.28 -16.78 7.87
C TYR A 401 -13.12 -17.43 6.50
N TYR A 402 -14.19 -17.40 5.74
CA TYR A 402 -14.16 -17.47 4.28
C TYR A 402 -14.14 -16.04 3.73
N ASN A 403 -13.26 -15.72 2.78
CA ASN A 403 -13.08 -14.38 2.24
C ASN A 403 -13.23 -14.37 0.72
N ASP A 404 -13.93 -13.40 0.12
CA ASP A 404 -14.11 -13.33 -1.34
C ASP A 404 -14.37 -11.89 -1.82
N PHE A 405 -14.08 -11.64 -3.10
CA PHE A 405 -14.38 -10.39 -3.81
C PHE A 405 -15.65 -10.53 -4.66
N ASN A 406 -16.19 -9.40 -5.15
CA ASN A 406 -17.47 -9.38 -5.88
C ASN A 406 -18.58 -10.14 -5.14
N GLU A 407 -18.46 -10.26 -3.86
CA GLU A 407 -19.35 -10.97 -2.95
C GLU A 407 -20.79 -10.45 -2.98
N TYR A 408 -20.98 -9.26 -3.52
CA TYR A 408 -22.28 -8.63 -3.80
C TYR A 408 -22.95 -9.12 -5.09
N MET A 409 -22.32 -9.98 -5.89
CA MET A 409 -22.93 -10.62 -7.05
C MET A 409 -23.92 -11.68 -6.56
N PRO A 410 -25.23 -11.62 -6.96
CA PRO A 410 -26.28 -12.42 -6.30
C PRO A 410 -26.05 -13.94 -6.31
N SER A 411 -25.53 -14.49 -7.41
CA SER A 411 -25.23 -15.91 -7.51
C SER A 411 -24.10 -16.31 -6.58
N LYS A 412 -23.02 -15.50 -6.51
CA LYS A 412 -21.88 -15.68 -5.63
C LYS A 412 -22.29 -15.53 -4.16
N THR A 413 -23.05 -14.48 -3.83
CA THR A 413 -23.63 -14.30 -2.49
C THR A 413 -24.37 -15.56 -2.04
N SER A 414 -25.23 -16.12 -2.90
CA SER A 414 -26.01 -17.32 -2.58
C SER A 414 -25.13 -18.56 -2.36
N ALA A 415 -24.08 -18.74 -3.17
CA ALA A 415 -23.13 -19.83 -3.02
C ALA A 415 -22.35 -19.74 -1.72
N ILE A 416 -21.86 -18.53 -1.36
CA ILE A 416 -21.15 -18.27 -0.11
C ILE A 416 -22.06 -18.52 1.10
N VAL A 417 -23.29 -17.97 1.10
CA VAL A 417 -24.27 -18.17 2.19
C VAL A 417 -24.54 -19.67 2.42
N LYS A 418 -24.76 -20.43 1.35
CA LYS A 418 -25.01 -21.87 1.46
C LYS A 418 -23.83 -22.60 2.09
N MET A 419 -22.63 -22.42 1.53
CA MET A 419 -21.40 -23.03 2.04
C MET A 419 -21.13 -22.65 3.50
N ALA A 420 -21.21 -21.35 3.82
CA ALA A 420 -20.93 -20.85 5.17
C ALA A 420 -21.96 -21.38 6.19
N THR A 421 -23.22 -21.55 5.80
CA THR A 421 -24.25 -22.16 6.64
C THR A 421 -23.94 -23.63 6.94
N GLU A 422 -23.53 -24.40 5.93
CA GLU A 422 -23.13 -25.82 6.08
C GLU A 422 -21.90 -25.97 7.00
N LEU A 423 -20.89 -25.10 6.87
CA LEU A 423 -19.72 -25.08 7.75
C LEU A 423 -20.06 -24.63 9.17
N LYS A 424 -21.00 -23.68 9.32
CA LYS A 424 -21.48 -23.22 10.62
C LYS A 424 -22.18 -24.34 11.41
N GLU A 425 -23.04 -25.12 10.75
CA GLU A 425 -23.73 -26.27 11.35
C GLU A 425 -22.73 -27.30 11.90
N LYS A 426 -21.53 -27.38 11.32
CA LYS A 426 -20.42 -28.23 11.78
C LYS A 426 -19.51 -27.58 12.81
N GLY A 427 -19.70 -26.27 13.14
CA GLY A 427 -18.86 -25.52 14.06
C GLY A 427 -17.47 -25.17 13.50
N LEU A 428 -17.31 -25.16 12.17
CA LEU A 428 -16.02 -25.01 11.52
C LEU A 428 -15.67 -23.56 11.17
N ILE A 429 -16.67 -22.72 10.88
CA ILE A 429 -16.50 -21.32 10.46
C ILE A 429 -17.07 -20.37 11.52
N ASP A 430 -16.43 -19.22 11.70
CA ASP A 430 -16.91 -18.16 12.60
C ASP A 430 -17.44 -16.95 11.83
N GLY A 431 -16.96 -16.70 10.61
CA GLY A 431 -17.35 -15.50 9.89
C GLY A 431 -17.16 -15.54 8.37
N ILE A 432 -17.69 -14.50 7.73
CA ILE A 432 -17.58 -14.24 6.30
C ILE A 432 -16.85 -12.92 6.10
N GLY A 433 -15.78 -12.92 5.29
CA GLY A 433 -15.05 -11.76 4.85
C GLY A 433 -15.58 -11.26 3.52
N MET A 434 -15.91 -9.97 3.47
CA MET A 434 -16.25 -9.23 2.27
C MET A 434 -15.02 -8.42 1.86
N GLN A 435 -14.33 -8.78 0.77
CA GLN A 435 -13.15 -8.02 0.32
C GLN A 435 -13.52 -6.57 0.02
N SER A 436 -14.63 -6.36 -0.66
CA SER A 436 -15.14 -5.00 -0.93
C SER A 436 -14.18 -4.14 -1.75
N HIS A 437 -13.56 -4.73 -2.77
CA HIS A 437 -12.86 -4.00 -3.82
C HIS A 437 -13.88 -3.37 -4.77
N LEU A 438 -14.24 -2.12 -4.52
CA LEU A 438 -15.33 -1.42 -5.19
C LEU A 438 -14.82 -0.41 -6.23
N ASP A 439 -15.76 0.08 -7.06
CA ASP A 439 -15.55 1.21 -7.95
C ASP A 439 -16.73 2.18 -7.81
N VAL A 440 -16.52 3.48 -7.98
CA VAL A 440 -17.59 4.49 -7.86
C VAL A 440 -18.80 4.22 -8.77
N GLY A 441 -18.60 3.45 -9.85
CA GLY A 441 -19.66 3.06 -10.78
C GLY A 441 -20.39 1.77 -10.39
N PHE A 442 -19.79 0.93 -9.54
CA PHE A 442 -20.34 -0.40 -9.19
C PHE A 442 -19.62 -1.04 -8.00
N PRO A 443 -20.35 -1.71 -7.07
CA PRO A 443 -21.82 -1.80 -6.99
C PRO A 443 -22.44 -0.52 -6.44
N THR A 444 -23.76 -0.39 -6.58
CA THR A 444 -24.50 0.61 -5.78
C THR A 444 -24.54 0.18 -4.31
N ALA A 445 -24.58 1.14 -3.39
CA ALA A 445 -24.73 0.84 -1.96
C ALA A 445 -25.94 -0.06 -1.65
N ALA A 446 -27.04 0.09 -2.39
CA ALA A 446 -28.22 -0.77 -2.24
C ALA A 446 -27.99 -2.23 -2.68
N ASN A 447 -27.15 -2.48 -3.68
CA ASN A 447 -26.79 -3.83 -4.08
C ASN A 447 -25.78 -4.44 -3.09
N TYR A 448 -24.82 -3.65 -2.62
CA TYR A 448 -23.90 -4.03 -1.56
C TYR A 448 -24.65 -4.43 -0.27
N GLU A 449 -25.63 -3.62 0.15
CA GLU A 449 -26.46 -3.90 1.33
C GLU A 449 -27.20 -5.23 1.26
N LYS A 450 -27.67 -5.64 0.07
CA LYS A 450 -28.36 -6.93 -0.08
C LYS A 450 -27.46 -8.10 0.27
N ALA A 451 -26.21 -8.08 -0.16
CA ALA A 451 -25.23 -9.11 0.15
C ALA A 451 -24.81 -9.06 1.62
N LEU A 452 -24.47 -7.87 2.12
CA LEU A 452 -24.14 -7.65 3.53
C LEU A 452 -25.24 -8.19 4.44
N LYS A 453 -26.50 -7.85 4.16
CA LYS A 453 -27.65 -8.37 4.93
C LYS A 453 -27.75 -9.89 4.83
N ALA A 454 -27.56 -10.48 3.65
CA ALA A 454 -27.64 -11.94 3.49
C ALA A 454 -26.56 -12.66 4.31
N PHE A 455 -25.35 -12.10 4.41
CA PHE A 455 -24.28 -12.62 5.24
C PHE A 455 -24.58 -12.43 6.74
N CYS A 456 -25.06 -11.26 7.15
CA CYS A 456 -25.51 -11.01 8.53
C CYS A 456 -26.64 -11.95 8.96
N ASP A 457 -27.58 -12.25 8.07
CA ASP A 457 -28.71 -13.15 8.33
C ASP A 457 -28.27 -14.61 8.59
N THR A 458 -27.06 -15.02 8.20
CA THR A 458 -26.48 -16.33 8.57
C THR A 458 -26.23 -16.44 10.07
N GLY A 459 -26.16 -15.31 10.77
CA GLY A 459 -25.77 -15.23 12.18
C GLY A 459 -24.30 -15.52 12.44
N LEU A 460 -23.46 -15.54 11.40
CA LEU A 460 -22.01 -15.52 11.49
C LEU A 460 -21.52 -14.08 11.71
N ASP A 461 -20.28 -13.94 12.15
CA ASP A 461 -19.57 -12.67 12.13
C ASP A 461 -19.31 -12.23 10.68
N VAL A 462 -19.28 -10.93 10.42
CA VAL A 462 -18.93 -10.37 9.12
C VAL A 462 -17.76 -9.42 9.31
N GLN A 463 -16.80 -9.46 8.39
CA GLN A 463 -15.76 -8.44 8.31
C GLN A 463 -15.69 -7.89 6.89
N VAL A 464 -15.59 -6.57 6.77
CA VAL A 464 -15.16 -5.94 5.52
C VAL A 464 -13.64 -5.96 5.54
N THR A 465 -13.03 -6.71 4.64
CA THR A 465 -11.66 -7.18 4.84
C THR A 465 -10.62 -6.46 4.00
N GLU A 466 -11.03 -5.82 2.91
CA GLU A 466 -10.11 -5.28 1.90
C GLU A 466 -10.67 -4.01 1.23
N LEU A 467 -11.39 -3.18 2.00
CA LEU A 467 -12.11 -2.04 1.45
C LEU A 467 -11.18 -1.06 0.71
N ASP A 468 -11.42 -0.93 -0.56
CA ASP A 468 -10.92 0.12 -1.41
C ASP A 468 -11.99 0.53 -2.45
N ILE A 469 -12.09 1.81 -2.76
CA ILE A 469 -13.10 2.31 -3.72
C ILE A 469 -12.40 3.14 -4.79
N THR A 470 -12.25 2.58 -5.99
CA THR A 470 -11.55 3.26 -7.09
C THR A 470 -12.40 4.35 -7.73
N THR A 471 -11.70 5.41 -8.20
CA THR A 471 -12.24 6.39 -9.13
C THR A 471 -11.28 6.58 -10.31
N ALA A 472 -11.80 6.66 -11.52
CA ALA A 472 -11.02 7.04 -12.71
C ALA A 472 -10.99 8.56 -12.91
N ASP A 473 -11.89 9.30 -12.23
CA ASP A 473 -11.96 10.75 -12.25
C ASP A 473 -11.22 11.31 -11.03
N THR A 474 -10.07 11.91 -11.26
CA THR A 474 -9.24 12.54 -10.21
C THR A 474 -9.57 14.03 -10.01
N SER A 475 -10.64 14.53 -10.62
CA SER A 475 -11.17 15.87 -10.33
C SER A 475 -11.82 15.94 -8.94
N GLU A 476 -12.06 17.14 -8.45
CA GLU A 476 -12.80 17.38 -7.21
C GLU A 476 -14.15 16.64 -7.20
N THR A 477 -14.91 16.70 -8.30
CA THR A 477 -16.19 15.98 -8.44
C THR A 477 -16.03 14.46 -8.38
N GLY A 478 -14.96 13.92 -8.96
CA GLY A 478 -14.65 12.50 -8.88
C GLY A 478 -14.35 12.06 -7.45
N PHE A 479 -13.56 12.82 -6.71
CA PHE A 479 -13.28 12.55 -5.30
C PHE A 479 -14.50 12.76 -4.39
N GLU A 480 -15.40 13.72 -4.70
CA GLU A 480 -16.68 13.84 -3.99
C GLU A 480 -17.60 12.64 -4.22
N THR A 481 -17.61 12.11 -5.45
CA THR A 481 -18.36 10.89 -5.79
C THR A 481 -17.81 9.68 -5.02
N GLN A 482 -16.50 9.53 -4.96
CA GLN A 482 -15.81 8.52 -4.16
C GLN A 482 -16.16 8.65 -2.67
N ALA A 483 -16.08 9.87 -2.14
CA ALA A 483 -16.43 10.19 -0.75
C ALA A 483 -17.88 9.83 -0.41
N SER A 484 -18.80 10.09 -1.34
CA SER A 484 -20.22 9.74 -1.17
C SER A 484 -20.42 8.23 -1.06
N LEU A 485 -19.72 7.42 -1.88
CA LEU A 485 -19.84 5.96 -1.80
C LEU A 485 -19.16 5.42 -0.52
N TYR A 486 -17.97 5.91 -0.17
CA TYR A 486 -17.32 5.57 1.11
C TYR A 486 -18.26 5.82 2.30
N LYS A 487 -18.89 6.99 2.33
CA LYS A 487 -19.86 7.31 3.38
C LYS A 487 -21.01 6.31 3.43
N GLN A 488 -21.61 5.99 2.28
CA GLN A 488 -22.73 5.05 2.20
C GLN A 488 -22.32 3.66 2.68
N ILE A 489 -21.15 3.14 2.27
CA ILE A 489 -20.66 1.83 2.71
C ILE A 489 -20.38 1.82 4.22
N MET A 490 -19.70 2.85 4.75
CA MET A 490 -19.43 2.94 6.19
C MET A 490 -20.69 3.15 7.03
N ASP A 491 -21.71 3.85 6.52
CA ASP A 491 -23.00 3.95 7.18
C ASP A 491 -23.73 2.59 7.23
N LEU A 492 -23.60 1.77 6.19
CA LEU A 492 -24.09 0.39 6.22
C LEU A 492 -23.32 -0.46 7.23
N CYS A 493 -22.00 -0.35 7.30
CA CYS A 493 -21.21 -1.07 8.31
C CYS A 493 -21.66 -0.68 9.73
N VAL A 494 -21.91 0.59 10.00
CA VAL A 494 -22.42 1.04 11.31
C VAL A 494 -23.85 0.53 11.56
N LYS A 495 -24.71 0.54 10.54
CA LYS A 495 -26.07 0.01 10.64
C LYS A 495 -26.11 -1.48 11.05
N TYR A 496 -25.12 -2.25 10.61
CA TYR A 496 -25.02 -3.68 10.89
C TYR A 496 -23.91 -4.02 11.90
N SER A 497 -23.47 -3.05 12.73
CA SER A 497 -22.33 -3.22 13.64
C SER A 497 -22.53 -4.30 14.73
N ASP A 498 -23.76 -4.74 14.96
CA ASP A 498 -24.04 -5.91 15.82
C ASP A 498 -23.57 -7.24 15.20
N ARG A 499 -23.22 -7.23 13.92
CA ARG A 499 -22.73 -8.38 13.14
C ARG A 499 -21.36 -8.13 12.50
N ILE A 500 -20.91 -6.90 12.42
CA ILE A 500 -19.63 -6.54 11.83
C ILE A 500 -18.60 -6.30 12.93
N SER A 501 -17.53 -7.07 12.94
CA SER A 501 -16.46 -6.95 13.95
C SER A 501 -15.24 -6.16 13.47
N ALA A 502 -15.05 -5.99 12.17
CA ALA A 502 -13.94 -5.21 11.62
C ALA A 502 -14.26 -4.64 10.22
N VAL A 503 -13.67 -3.48 9.94
CA VAL A 503 -13.55 -2.88 8.60
C VAL A 503 -12.07 -2.60 8.35
N VAL A 504 -11.49 -3.24 7.35
CA VAL A 504 -10.08 -3.16 6.98
C VAL A 504 -9.95 -2.48 5.62
N PHE A 505 -9.16 -1.41 5.55
CA PHE A 505 -8.81 -0.75 4.29
C PHE A 505 -7.62 -1.46 3.65
N TRP A 506 -7.68 -1.72 2.32
CA TRP A 506 -6.62 -2.48 1.64
C TRP A 506 -5.47 -1.59 1.20
N GLY A 507 -4.76 -1.04 2.18
CA GLY A 507 -3.61 -0.17 2.05
C GLY A 507 -3.67 1.04 2.97
N THR A 508 -2.59 1.83 2.99
CA THR A 508 -2.46 3.03 3.82
C THR A 508 -2.67 4.31 3.02
N THR A 509 -2.01 4.45 1.87
CA THR A 509 -2.03 5.63 0.99
C THR A 509 -2.25 5.21 -0.46
N ASP A 510 -2.79 6.11 -1.28
CA ASP A 510 -3.16 5.83 -2.68
C ASP A 510 -2.00 5.27 -3.50
N ASP A 511 -0.78 5.80 -3.35
CA ASP A 511 0.42 5.40 -4.12
C ASP A 511 0.91 3.98 -3.79
N LYS A 512 0.58 3.47 -2.61
CA LYS A 512 0.95 2.13 -2.16
C LYS A 512 -0.11 1.07 -2.49
N SER A 513 -1.30 1.48 -2.92
CA SER A 513 -2.35 0.55 -3.29
C SER A 513 -2.02 -0.23 -4.56
N TRP A 514 -2.38 -1.51 -4.61
CA TRP A 514 -2.35 -2.31 -5.85
C TRP A 514 -3.22 -1.70 -6.98
N ARG A 515 -4.14 -0.78 -6.65
CA ARG A 515 -5.00 -0.03 -7.56
C ARG A 515 -4.63 1.47 -7.62
N ALA A 516 -3.38 1.83 -7.30
CA ALA A 516 -2.87 3.20 -7.15
C ALA A 516 -3.30 4.16 -8.27
N ALA A 517 -3.25 3.70 -9.54
CA ALA A 517 -3.66 4.50 -10.70
C ALA A 517 -5.12 5.02 -10.64
N LYS A 518 -5.93 4.54 -9.69
CA LYS A 518 -7.34 4.93 -9.50
C LYS A 518 -7.62 5.49 -8.11
N CYS A 519 -6.60 5.92 -7.40
CA CYS A 519 -6.69 6.64 -6.12
C CYS A 519 -7.72 6.05 -5.14
N PRO A 520 -7.61 4.77 -4.71
CA PRO A 520 -8.72 4.05 -4.07
C PRO A 520 -8.88 4.29 -2.57
N LEU A 521 -7.90 4.89 -1.86
CA LEU A 521 -7.84 4.91 -0.40
C LEU A 521 -8.27 6.24 0.23
N LEU A 522 -8.11 6.33 1.56
CA LEU A 522 -8.54 7.49 2.35
C LEU A 522 -7.49 8.60 2.44
N PHE A 523 -6.22 8.26 2.18
CA PHE A 523 -5.09 9.17 2.29
C PHE A 523 -4.32 9.25 0.98
N ASN A 524 -3.84 10.44 0.66
CA ASN A 524 -2.93 10.71 -0.44
C ASN A 524 -1.52 10.18 -0.13
N GLU A 525 -0.65 10.19 -1.14
CA GLU A 525 0.76 9.85 -1.04
C GLU A 525 1.52 10.64 0.04
N ASP A 526 1.15 11.90 0.26
CA ASP A 526 1.70 12.80 1.27
C ASP A 526 1.05 12.66 2.66
N PHE A 527 0.30 11.59 2.90
CA PHE A 527 -0.46 11.30 4.13
C PHE A 527 -1.57 12.29 4.46
N THR A 528 -1.92 13.20 3.54
CA THR A 528 -3.09 14.08 3.71
C THR A 528 -4.39 13.31 3.51
N ALA A 529 -5.39 13.62 4.33
CA ALA A 529 -6.70 12.98 4.26
C ALA A 529 -7.50 13.49 3.06
N LYS A 530 -8.12 12.57 2.33
CA LYS A 530 -8.96 12.83 1.16
C LYS A 530 -10.40 13.17 1.56
N PRO A 531 -11.23 13.71 0.63
CA PRO A 531 -12.68 13.88 0.85
C PRO A 531 -13.36 12.62 1.37
N ALA A 532 -12.92 11.43 0.94
CA ALA A 532 -13.40 10.14 1.41
C ALA A 532 -13.22 9.97 2.94
N TYR A 533 -12.05 10.30 3.48
CA TYR A 533 -11.81 10.27 4.92
C TYR A 533 -12.78 11.20 5.67
N TYR A 534 -12.88 12.45 5.24
CA TYR A 534 -13.75 13.43 5.91
C TYR A 534 -15.23 13.04 5.84
N SER A 535 -15.65 12.39 4.76
CA SER A 535 -17.05 11.94 4.61
C SER A 535 -17.45 10.87 5.61
N ILE A 536 -16.54 9.99 5.98
CA ILE A 536 -16.82 8.87 6.92
C ILE A 536 -16.72 9.28 8.39
N VAL A 537 -15.95 10.32 8.71
CA VAL A 537 -15.84 10.82 10.11
C VAL A 537 -16.83 11.95 10.41
N LYS A 538 -17.39 12.62 9.39
CA LYS A 538 -18.27 13.77 9.55
C LYS A 538 -19.53 13.45 10.35
N GLY A 539 -19.75 14.20 11.44
CA GLY A 539 -20.92 14.05 12.32
C GLY A 539 -20.84 12.85 13.26
N ARG A 540 -19.70 12.19 13.34
CA ARG A 540 -19.43 11.15 14.33
C ARG A 540 -18.61 11.74 15.48
N GLU A 541 -19.06 11.53 16.70
CA GLU A 541 -18.33 11.96 17.90
C GLU A 541 -17.33 10.86 18.27
N VAL A 542 -16.11 11.27 18.68
CA VAL A 542 -15.17 10.33 19.29
C VAL A 542 -15.70 9.99 20.69
N PRO A 543 -15.96 8.71 21.01
CA PRO A 543 -16.41 8.33 22.34
C PRO A 543 -15.44 8.81 23.41
N VAL A 544 -15.94 9.46 24.44
CA VAL A 544 -15.13 9.86 25.59
C VAL A 544 -14.83 8.61 26.41
N VAL A 545 -13.64 8.05 26.28
CA VAL A 545 -13.19 6.96 27.15
C VAL A 545 -13.05 7.49 28.58
N THR A 546 -14.05 7.26 29.40
CA THR A 546 -13.98 7.53 30.84
C THR A 546 -13.13 6.42 31.48
N THR A 547 -11.85 6.64 31.66
CA THR A 547 -10.97 5.73 32.40
C THR A 547 -11.40 5.78 33.86
N THR A 548 -12.22 4.82 34.30
CA THR A 548 -12.53 4.64 35.71
C THR A 548 -11.34 3.92 36.35
N THR A 549 -10.42 4.69 36.93
CA THR A 549 -9.36 4.12 37.76
C THR A 549 -10.04 3.58 39.03
N ALA A 550 -10.21 2.27 39.13
CA ALA A 550 -10.68 1.62 40.35
C ALA A 550 -9.57 1.72 41.40
N THR A 551 -9.61 2.75 42.22
CA THR A 551 -8.79 2.83 43.44
C THR A 551 -9.51 2.05 44.52
N THR A 552 -8.99 0.88 44.87
CA THR A 552 -9.45 0.13 46.08
C THR A 552 -9.06 0.93 47.32
N THR A 553 -9.99 1.70 47.86
CA THR A 553 -9.78 2.43 49.11
C THR A 553 -10.62 1.76 50.21
N THR A 554 -9.92 1.32 51.25
CA THR A 554 -10.47 0.86 52.52
C THR A 554 -11.31 1.97 53.14
N THR A 555 -12.51 1.62 53.55
CA THR A 555 -13.60 2.46 54.06
C THR A 555 -13.16 3.42 55.16
N THR A 556 -13.31 4.73 54.95
CA THR A 556 -13.64 5.69 56.00
C THR A 556 -14.64 6.69 55.42
N THR A 557 -15.81 6.76 56.01
CA THR A 557 -16.95 7.54 55.56
C THR A 557 -16.69 9.04 55.72
N THR A 558 -16.52 9.76 54.61
CA THR A 558 -16.66 11.22 54.61
C THR A 558 -17.35 11.62 53.33
N THR A 559 -18.50 12.24 53.42
CA THR A 559 -19.31 12.70 52.30
C THR A 559 -18.58 13.88 51.62
N THR A 560 -18.00 13.64 50.46
CA THR A 560 -17.43 14.69 49.60
C THR A 560 -18.23 14.81 48.34
N VAL A 561 -18.74 16.00 48.09
CA VAL A 561 -19.44 16.37 46.85
C VAL A 561 -18.45 16.29 45.72
N VAL A 562 -18.66 15.37 44.76
CA VAL A 562 -17.84 15.23 43.57
C VAL A 562 -18.28 16.29 42.56
N SER A 563 -17.44 17.30 42.36
CA SER A 563 -17.54 18.23 41.24
C SER A 563 -16.95 17.54 40.00
N THR A 564 -17.79 17.20 39.04
CA THR A 564 -17.35 16.70 37.75
C THR A 564 -16.75 17.84 36.94
N SER A 565 -15.40 17.93 36.88
CA SER A 565 -14.72 18.78 35.91
C SER A 565 -14.65 18.04 34.57
N VAL A 566 -15.37 18.55 33.58
CA VAL A 566 -15.26 18.15 32.18
C VAL A 566 -13.88 18.62 31.69
N VAL A 567 -12.96 17.70 31.48
CA VAL A 567 -11.67 18.03 30.83
C VAL A 567 -11.97 18.22 29.33
N LYS A 568 -12.17 19.46 28.91
CA LYS A 568 -12.20 19.81 27.49
C LYS A 568 -10.82 19.47 26.90
N ARG A 569 -10.81 18.69 25.82
CA ARG A 569 -9.59 18.45 25.03
C ARG A 569 -9.08 19.81 24.54
N LYS A 570 -7.85 20.15 24.86
CA LYS A 570 -7.22 21.42 24.49
C LYS A 570 -6.89 21.37 23.01
N LEU A 571 -7.38 22.33 22.24
CA LEU A 571 -7.08 22.49 20.83
C LEU A 571 -5.74 23.25 20.74
N ALA A 572 -4.70 22.65 20.16
CA ALA A 572 -3.43 23.35 19.95
C ALA A 572 -3.69 24.59 19.07
N GLY A 573 -3.20 25.74 19.50
CA GLY A 573 -3.45 27.02 18.86
C GLY A 573 -4.70 27.79 19.35
N ASP A 574 -5.59 27.17 20.13
CA ASP A 574 -6.72 27.85 20.81
C ASP A 574 -6.26 28.45 22.15
N VAL A 575 -5.45 29.50 22.05
CA VAL A 575 -4.76 30.10 23.20
C VAL A 575 -5.75 30.80 24.14
N ASP A 576 -6.84 31.36 23.65
CA ASP A 576 -7.88 31.98 24.45
C ASP A 576 -8.96 30.98 24.96
N GLN A 577 -8.86 29.71 24.59
CA GLN A 577 -9.70 28.58 25.02
C GLN A 577 -11.19 28.73 24.70
N ASN A 578 -11.51 29.43 23.62
CA ASN A 578 -12.89 29.61 23.17
C ASN A 578 -13.41 28.46 22.28
N GLY A 579 -12.58 27.44 22.00
CA GLY A 579 -12.89 26.29 21.15
C GLY A 579 -12.72 26.54 19.65
N LYS A 580 -12.03 27.61 19.26
CA LYS A 580 -11.76 27.97 17.87
C LYS A 580 -10.41 28.66 17.75
N ILE A 581 -9.61 28.25 16.77
CA ILE A 581 -8.35 28.92 16.47
C ILE A 581 -8.66 30.15 15.58
N ARG A 582 -8.30 31.34 16.03
CA ARG A 582 -8.56 32.61 15.37
C ARG A 582 -7.39 33.58 15.54
N LEU A 583 -7.42 34.70 14.82
CA LEU A 583 -6.42 35.75 14.95
C LEU A 583 -6.26 36.25 16.41
N ALA A 584 -7.31 36.14 17.23
CA ALA A 584 -7.27 36.50 18.65
C ALA A 584 -6.24 35.65 19.42
N ASP A 585 -6.09 34.37 19.08
CA ASP A 585 -5.12 33.46 19.69
C ASP A 585 -3.68 33.87 19.38
N LEU A 586 -3.42 34.23 18.11
CA LEU A 586 -2.11 34.74 17.70
C LEU A 586 -1.78 36.08 18.39
N VAL A 587 -2.79 36.94 18.57
CA VAL A 587 -2.62 38.20 19.31
C VAL A 587 -2.34 37.94 20.78
N LEU A 588 -3.00 36.97 21.41
CA LEU A 588 -2.74 36.60 22.81
C LEU A 588 -1.34 36.00 22.98
N LEU A 589 -0.94 35.09 22.09
CA LEU A 589 0.40 34.52 22.06
C LEU A 589 1.46 35.62 21.87
N HIS A 590 1.23 36.58 20.95
CA HIS A 590 2.15 37.70 20.74
C HIS A 590 2.27 38.59 21.97
N LYS A 591 1.17 38.86 22.70
CA LYS A 591 1.20 39.61 23.96
C LYS A 591 2.03 38.91 25.03
N TYR A 592 1.93 37.58 25.13
CA TYR A 592 2.75 36.78 26.01
C TYR A 592 4.27 36.91 25.66
N LEU A 593 4.62 36.72 24.39
CA LEU A 593 5.99 36.82 23.90
C LEU A 593 6.59 38.19 24.11
N THR A 594 5.77 39.23 24.08
CA THR A 594 6.19 40.62 24.34
C THR A 594 6.05 41.02 25.81
N LYS A 595 5.76 40.06 26.70
CA LYS A 595 5.60 40.27 28.16
C LYS A 595 4.48 41.27 28.52
N GLN A 596 3.46 41.36 27.71
CA GLN A 596 2.27 42.20 27.95
C GLN A 596 1.10 41.42 28.59
N SER A 597 1.17 40.10 28.65
CA SER A 597 0.23 39.21 29.33
C SER A 597 0.94 37.96 29.83
N GLU A 598 0.36 37.30 30.83
CA GLU A 598 0.74 35.95 31.24
C GLU A 598 -0.28 34.95 30.65
N LEU A 599 0.13 33.69 30.50
CA LEU A 599 -0.72 32.58 30.11
C LEU A 599 -0.96 31.67 31.31
N SER A 600 -2.16 31.14 31.47
CA SER A 600 -2.37 30.03 32.42
C SER A 600 -1.66 28.76 31.91
N ASP A 601 -1.52 27.74 32.76
CA ASP A 601 -0.89 26.47 32.37
C ASP A 601 -1.64 25.84 31.15
N GLU A 602 -2.95 26.04 31.13
CA GLU A 602 -3.78 25.56 30.02
C GLU A 602 -3.53 26.33 28.73
N GLN A 603 -3.43 27.64 28.82
CA GLN A 603 -3.16 28.54 27.69
C GLN A 603 -1.74 28.34 27.18
N PHE A 604 -0.78 28.11 28.09
CA PHE A 604 0.60 27.78 27.74
C PHE A 604 0.67 26.48 26.91
N ALA A 605 0.00 25.42 27.39
CA ALA A 605 -0.04 24.16 26.67
C ALA A 605 -0.77 24.24 25.30
N ALA A 606 -1.72 25.16 25.12
CA ALA A 606 -2.36 25.43 23.85
C ALA A 606 -1.51 26.31 22.92
N ALA A 607 -0.62 27.13 23.49
CA ALA A 607 0.27 28.03 22.79
C ALA A 607 1.56 27.36 22.30
N ASP A 608 1.97 26.24 22.91
CA ASP A 608 3.12 25.43 22.52
C ASP A 608 2.73 24.58 21.30
N MET A 609 2.91 25.16 20.11
CA MET A 609 2.48 24.60 18.84
C MET A 609 3.40 23.49 18.34
N ASN A 610 4.67 23.50 18.74
CA ASN A 610 5.67 22.50 18.31
C ASN A 610 5.95 21.44 19.39
N HIS A 611 5.28 21.54 20.55
CA HIS A 611 5.37 20.59 21.67
C HIS A 611 6.79 20.42 22.25
N ASP A 612 7.58 21.51 22.26
CA ASP A 612 8.93 21.52 22.84
C ASP A 612 8.97 21.97 24.32
N GLU A 613 7.80 22.06 24.97
CA GLU A 613 7.59 22.51 26.35
C GLU A 613 8.02 23.98 26.59
N LYS A 614 8.11 24.77 25.52
CA LYS A 614 8.43 26.20 25.56
C LYS A 614 7.47 26.95 24.66
N VAL A 615 7.07 28.13 25.09
CA VAL A 615 6.30 29.04 24.24
C VAL A 615 7.21 30.19 23.81
N ASN A 616 7.52 30.27 22.51
CA ASN A 616 8.46 31.19 21.92
C ASN A 616 8.03 31.64 20.51
N ILE A 617 8.92 32.32 19.77
CA ILE A 617 8.61 32.88 18.46
C ILE A 617 8.29 31.78 17.41
N PHE A 618 8.82 30.57 17.58
CA PHE A 618 8.55 29.48 16.65
C PHE A 618 7.10 29.04 16.73
N ASP A 619 6.46 29.04 17.89
CA ASP A 619 5.05 28.74 18.07
C ASP A 619 4.15 29.78 17.39
N ALA A 620 4.54 31.04 17.47
CA ALA A 620 3.82 32.10 16.77
C ALA A 620 3.93 31.96 15.23
N ILE A 621 5.07 31.45 14.74
CA ILE A 621 5.28 31.14 13.33
C ILE A 621 4.39 29.95 12.91
N GLU A 622 4.35 28.88 13.72
CA GLU A 622 3.49 27.72 13.43
C GLU A 622 2.00 28.09 13.46
N LEU A 623 1.56 28.84 14.46
CA LEU A 623 0.18 29.33 14.52
C LEU A 623 -0.16 30.24 13.33
N ARG A 624 0.79 31.04 12.84
CA ARG A 624 0.61 31.88 11.65
C ARG A 624 0.56 31.05 10.36
N LYS A 625 1.35 29.99 10.23
CA LYS A 625 1.27 29.05 9.10
C LYS A 625 -0.13 28.44 9.03
N PHE A 626 -0.68 28.03 10.17
CA PHE A 626 -2.04 27.50 10.26
C PHE A 626 -3.09 28.47 9.67
N PHE A 627 -2.98 29.77 9.90
CA PHE A 627 -3.89 30.75 9.27
C PHE A 627 -3.69 30.90 7.76
N ASN A 628 -2.44 30.79 7.28
CA ASN A 628 -2.18 30.90 5.84
C ASN A 628 -2.71 29.69 5.04
N THR A 629 -2.99 28.57 5.69
CA THR A 629 -3.59 27.39 5.06
C THR A 629 -5.13 27.44 5.08
N MET A 630 -5.74 28.40 5.78
CA MET A 630 -7.19 28.59 5.86
C MET A 630 -7.72 29.67 4.89
N ILE A 631 -6.86 30.36 4.16
CA ILE A 631 -7.18 31.35 3.12
C ILE A 631 -6.92 30.74 1.75
#